data_44e64f4e93b3dbf62b72a454a55fb1aa
#
_entry.id   44e64f4e93b3dbf62b72a454a55fb1aa
#
_cell.length_a   1.000
_cell.length_b   1.000
_cell.length_c   1.000
_cell.angle_alpha   90.00
_cell.angle_beta   90.00
_cell.angle_gamma   90.00
#
_symmetry.space_group_name_H-M   'P 1'
#
loop_
_entity.id
_entity.type
_entity.pdbx_description
1 polymer ?
#
loop_
_entity_poly.entity_id
_entity_poly.type
_entity_poly.pdbx_seq_one_letter_code
_entity_poly.pdbx_strand_id
1 'polypeptide(L)'
;MNKRIKSLVLSATLVASMVILGGCGSNNIGYVDTMKVANSTEKGIEITKEINAKKAELNKKIEAADDASKQNVYNQASQELTAFTNAKAQEYRQYQEQKINELVKEKKLDVVIEKGAVVGGGADVTEDLITKMGKASEAQIKEVEEAAKAEEQQEAQQNAQQAGQAAAAATTESAQ
;
A
#
# COMPACT_ATOMS: atom_id res chain seq x y z
N MET A 1 -51.88 -16.06 37.99
CA MET A 1 -51.26 -17.35 37.57
C MET A 1 -50.09 -17.06 36.61
N ASN A 2 -48.94 -17.23 37.14
CA ASN A 2 -47.80 -18.01 36.60
C ASN A 2 -47.31 -17.65 35.20
N LYS A 3 -46.14 -17.16 35.15
CA LYS A 3 -44.74 -17.73 35.08
C LYS A 3 -44.15 -17.43 33.71
N ARG A 4 -43.02 -17.13 33.53
CA ARG A 4 -41.67 -17.34 34.01
C ARG A 4 -40.74 -16.47 33.17
N ILE A 5 -40.04 -15.62 33.79
CA ILE A 5 -38.89 -14.92 33.23
C ILE A 5 -37.81 -15.97 33.03
N LYS A 6 -37.46 -16.27 31.80
CA LYS A 6 -36.24 -16.99 31.46
C LYS A 6 -35.15 -15.98 31.16
N SER A 7 -34.25 -15.82 32.12
CA SER A 7 -33.00 -15.10 31.98
C SER A 7 -32.17 -15.72 30.85
N LEU A 8 -31.94 -14.99 29.80
CA LEU A 8 -30.91 -15.29 28.81
C LEU A 8 -29.60 -14.72 29.33
N VAL A 9 -28.78 -15.62 29.87
CA VAL A 9 -27.40 -15.35 30.21
C VAL A 9 -26.63 -15.15 28.93
N LEU A 10 -26.27 -13.91 28.65
CA LEU A 10 -25.36 -13.53 27.56
C LEU A 10 -23.94 -13.90 28.03
N SER A 11 -23.48 -15.08 27.62
CA SER A 11 -22.11 -15.52 27.83
C SER A 11 -21.20 -14.74 26.85
N ALA A 12 -20.62 -13.65 27.34
CA ALA A 12 -19.49 -13.02 26.72
C ALA A 12 -18.29 -13.96 26.81
N THR A 13 -18.00 -14.68 25.75
CA THR A 13 -16.74 -15.41 25.61
C THR A 13 -15.62 -14.41 25.38
N LEU A 14 -14.99 -14.00 26.47
CA LEU A 14 -13.69 -13.38 26.49
C LEU A 14 -12.69 -14.43 25.99
N VAL A 15 -12.33 -14.36 24.72
CA VAL A 15 -11.16 -15.06 24.20
C VAL A 15 -9.94 -14.36 24.80
N ALA A 16 -9.57 -14.79 25.98
CA ALA A 16 -8.28 -14.46 26.58
C ALA A 16 -7.21 -15.16 25.73
N SER A 17 -6.57 -14.41 24.84
CA SER A 17 -5.35 -14.83 24.18
C SER A 17 -4.32 -15.08 25.28
N MET A 18 -4.09 -16.33 25.64
CA MET A 18 -3.00 -16.74 26.51
C MET A 18 -1.69 -16.41 25.79
N VAL A 19 -1.11 -15.29 26.16
CA VAL A 19 0.29 -15.01 25.90
C VAL A 19 1.08 -16.02 26.71
N ILE A 20 1.69 -16.98 26.05
CA ILE A 20 2.60 -17.93 26.66
C ILE A 20 3.83 -17.12 27.09
N LEU A 21 3.88 -16.77 28.37
CA LEU A 21 5.07 -16.24 29.01
C LEU A 21 6.04 -17.41 29.20
N GLY A 22 6.85 -17.68 28.21
CA GLY A 22 7.90 -18.67 28.26
C GLY A 22 9.27 -18.04 28.00
N GLY A 23 10.10 -17.93 29.00
CA GLY A 23 11.55 -17.90 28.82
C GLY A 23 12.25 -16.58 29.12
N CYS A 24 13.05 -16.62 30.18
CA CYS A 24 14.11 -15.64 30.47
C CYS A 24 15.04 -15.46 29.27
N GLY A 25 15.14 -14.24 28.75
CA GLY A 25 16.24 -13.86 27.83
C GLY A 25 15.92 -13.93 26.35
N SER A 26 14.67 -14.07 25.92
CA SER A 26 14.32 -13.96 24.51
C SER A 26 14.04 -12.52 24.14
N ASN A 27 14.83 -11.95 23.23
CA ASN A 27 14.48 -10.72 22.56
C ASN A 27 13.08 -10.89 21.92
N ASN A 28 12.12 -10.05 22.32
CA ASN A 28 10.78 -10.06 21.76
C ASN A 28 10.80 -9.34 20.40
N ILE A 29 11.12 -10.07 19.34
CA ILE A 29 11.20 -9.54 17.99
C ILE A 29 9.84 -9.72 17.32
N GLY A 30 9.26 -8.61 16.86
CA GLY A 30 8.13 -8.61 15.93
C GLY A 30 8.60 -8.46 14.49
N TYR A 31 7.77 -8.90 13.55
CA TYR A 31 7.97 -8.58 12.15
C TYR A 31 6.65 -8.18 11.48
N VAL A 32 6.76 -7.34 10.45
CA VAL A 32 5.62 -6.84 9.67
C VAL A 32 5.89 -6.99 8.18
N ASP A 33 4.83 -7.30 7.44
CA ASP A 33 4.77 -7.21 5.99
C ASP A 33 4.31 -5.80 5.61
N THR A 34 5.26 -4.90 5.35
CA THR A 34 4.98 -3.48 5.08
C THR A 34 4.15 -3.27 3.82
N MET A 35 4.31 -4.12 2.80
CA MET A 35 3.51 -4.09 1.58
C MET A 35 2.04 -4.44 1.88
N LYS A 36 1.83 -5.51 2.65
CA LYS A 36 0.48 -5.90 3.07
C LYS A 36 -0.17 -4.80 3.91
N VAL A 37 0.57 -4.19 4.84
CA VAL A 37 0.08 -3.07 5.65
C VAL A 37 -0.33 -1.90 4.77
N ALA A 38 0.49 -1.49 3.80
CA ALA A 38 0.19 -0.39 2.89
C ALA A 38 -1.09 -0.65 2.08
N ASN A 39 -1.25 -1.87 1.56
CA ASN A 39 -2.38 -2.24 0.70
C ASN A 39 -3.67 -2.54 1.48
N SER A 40 -3.60 -2.68 2.81
CA SER A 40 -4.73 -3.08 3.66
C SER A 40 -5.18 -2.01 4.65
N THR A 41 -4.58 -0.82 4.64
CA THR A 41 -4.90 0.26 5.58
C THR A 41 -5.54 1.46 4.88
N GLU A 42 -6.44 2.16 5.58
CA GLU A 42 -7.10 3.36 5.06
C GLU A 42 -6.09 4.41 4.59
N LYS A 43 -5.04 4.67 5.39
CA LYS A 43 -4.01 5.64 5.04
C LYS A 43 -3.18 5.21 3.84
N GLY A 44 -2.88 3.93 3.69
CA GLY A 44 -2.17 3.40 2.51
C GLY A 44 -3.01 3.54 1.24
N ILE A 45 -4.29 3.20 1.32
CA ILE A 45 -5.26 3.36 0.20
C ILE A 45 -5.44 4.83 -0.17
N GLU A 46 -5.58 5.72 0.82
CA GLU A 46 -5.68 7.18 0.61
C GLU A 46 -4.49 7.70 -0.20
N ILE A 47 -3.27 7.41 0.26
CA ILE A 47 -2.04 7.85 -0.40
C ILE A 47 -1.93 7.29 -1.82
N THR A 48 -2.30 6.03 -2.03
CA THR A 48 -2.32 5.43 -3.38
C THR A 48 -3.29 6.17 -4.29
N LYS A 49 -4.49 6.48 -3.82
CA LYS A 49 -5.47 7.27 -4.59
C LYS A 49 -4.98 8.67 -4.93
N GLU A 50 -4.31 9.35 -3.99
CA GLU A 50 -3.75 10.68 -4.23
C GLU A 50 -2.63 10.65 -5.29
N ILE A 51 -1.75 9.65 -5.25
CA ILE A 51 -0.69 9.47 -6.24
C ILE A 51 -1.30 9.19 -7.62
N ASN A 52 -2.30 8.32 -7.71
CA ASN A 52 -2.99 8.00 -8.97
C ASN A 52 -3.73 9.22 -9.53
N ALA A 53 -4.40 10.00 -8.68
CA ALA A 53 -5.05 11.23 -9.10
C ALA A 53 -4.04 12.25 -9.65
N LYS A 54 -2.88 12.41 -8.99
CA LYS A 54 -1.80 13.28 -9.45
C LYS A 54 -1.22 12.82 -10.78
N LYS A 55 -0.98 11.52 -10.94
CA LYS A 55 -0.53 10.92 -12.21
C LYS A 55 -1.52 11.21 -13.34
N ALA A 56 -2.82 11.03 -13.11
CA ALA A 56 -3.85 11.31 -14.09
C ALA A 56 -3.93 12.80 -14.47
N GLU A 57 -3.77 13.71 -13.49
CA GLU A 57 -3.70 15.16 -13.73
C GLU A 57 -2.51 15.51 -14.66
N LEU A 58 -1.33 14.97 -14.33
CA LEU A 58 -0.11 15.24 -15.10
C LEU A 58 -0.17 14.64 -16.50
N ASN A 59 -0.74 13.45 -16.68
CA ASN A 59 -0.95 12.86 -17.99
C ASN A 59 -1.84 13.75 -18.88
N LYS A 60 -2.93 14.31 -18.34
CA LYS A 60 -3.77 15.26 -19.08
C LYS A 60 -3.00 16.51 -19.50
N LYS A 61 -2.08 17.02 -18.68
CA LYS A 61 -1.23 18.17 -19.03
C LYS A 61 -0.29 17.83 -20.19
N ILE A 62 0.28 16.62 -20.19
CA ILE A 62 1.15 16.13 -21.27
C ILE A 62 0.36 15.97 -22.56
N GLU A 63 -0.84 15.40 -22.50
CA GLU A 63 -1.72 15.20 -23.68
C GLU A 63 -2.18 16.52 -24.30
N ALA A 64 -2.42 17.54 -23.47
CA ALA A 64 -2.86 18.86 -23.93
C ALA A 64 -1.72 19.76 -24.46
N ALA A 65 -0.46 19.35 -24.31
CA ALA A 65 0.70 20.10 -24.76
C ALA A 65 0.86 19.98 -26.30
N ASP A 66 1.26 21.09 -26.93
CA ASP A 66 1.65 21.08 -28.32
C ASP A 66 2.98 20.33 -28.56
N ASP A 67 3.23 19.89 -29.79
CA ASP A 67 4.39 19.07 -30.14
C ASP A 67 5.74 19.74 -29.81
N ALA A 68 5.83 21.06 -29.87
CA ALA A 68 7.06 21.79 -29.56
C ALA A 68 7.38 21.84 -28.07
N SER A 69 6.34 21.89 -27.22
CA SER A 69 6.46 21.96 -25.76
C SER A 69 6.36 20.62 -25.06
N LYS A 70 5.86 19.59 -25.72
CA LYS A 70 5.49 18.29 -25.15
C LYS A 70 6.62 17.63 -24.34
N GLN A 71 7.85 17.67 -24.86
CA GLN A 71 9.01 17.11 -24.16
C GLN A 71 9.32 17.86 -22.86
N ASN A 72 9.20 19.19 -22.87
CA ASN A 72 9.42 20.00 -21.68
C ASN A 72 8.33 19.75 -20.63
N VAL A 73 7.08 19.69 -21.06
CA VAL A 73 5.94 19.37 -20.18
C VAL A 73 6.08 17.98 -19.58
N TYR A 74 6.49 16.99 -20.37
CA TYR A 74 6.76 15.64 -19.88
C TYR A 74 7.86 15.62 -18.80
N ASN A 75 8.97 16.30 -19.03
CA ASN A 75 10.08 16.37 -18.06
C ASN A 75 9.64 17.05 -16.75
N GLN A 76 8.89 18.14 -16.84
CA GLN A 76 8.35 18.83 -15.67
C GLN A 76 7.35 17.95 -14.91
N ALA A 77 6.42 17.31 -15.62
CA ALA A 77 5.44 16.40 -15.04
C ALA A 77 6.12 15.22 -14.33
N SER A 78 7.16 14.64 -14.91
CA SER A 78 7.93 13.56 -14.31
C SER A 78 8.62 13.99 -13.01
N GLN A 79 9.21 15.17 -12.98
CA GLN A 79 9.83 15.74 -11.77
C GLN A 79 8.78 16.03 -10.70
N GLU A 80 7.64 16.63 -11.07
CA GLU A 80 6.54 16.94 -10.17
C GLU A 80 5.95 15.66 -9.56
N LEU A 81 5.72 14.62 -10.37
CA LEU A 81 5.24 13.32 -9.88
C LEU A 81 6.22 12.68 -8.90
N THR A 82 7.51 12.69 -9.25
CA THR A 82 8.55 12.14 -8.38
C THR A 82 8.61 12.87 -7.03
N ALA A 83 8.58 14.19 -7.04
CA ALA A 83 8.57 14.99 -5.81
C ALA A 83 7.32 14.72 -4.97
N PHE A 84 6.15 14.66 -5.61
CA PHE A 84 4.88 14.35 -4.95
C PHE A 84 4.88 12.95 -4.32
N THR A 85 5.31 11.93 -5.08
CA THR A 85 5.39 10.54 -4.59
C THR A 85 6.36 10.41 -3.41
N ASN A 86 7.51 11.07 -3.48
CA ASN A 86 8.48 11.08 -2.38
C ASN A 86 7.92 11.74 -1.11
N ALA A 87 7.20 12.86 -1.26
CA ALA A 87 6.55 13.53 -0.12
C ALA A 87 5.50 12.62 0.51
N LYS A 88 4.66 11.95 -0.29
CA LYS A 88 3.64 11.01 0.17
C LYS A 88 4.24 9.76 0.81
N ALA A 89 5.33 9.25 0.29
CA ALA A 89 6.07 8.14 0.89
C ALA A 89 6.69 8.52 2.25
N GLN A 90 7.13 9.75 2.42
CA GLN A 90 7.61 10.25 3.72
C GLN A 90 6.45 10.40 4.73
N GLU A 91 5.32 10.98 4.31
CA GLU A 91 4.12 11.12 5.13
C GLU A 91 3.66 9.73 5.63
N TYR A 92 3.56 8.76 4.72
CA TYR A 92 3.17 7.38 5.08
C TYR A 92 4.16 6.74 6.06
N ARG A 93 5.47 6.87 5.81
CA ARG A 93 6.51 6.33 6.69
C ARG A 93 6.43 6.89 8.10
N GLN A 94 6.28 8.20 8.25
CA GLN A 94 6.16 8.83 9.56
C GLN A 94 4.92 8.34 10.31
N TYR A 95 3.79 8.23 9.62
CA TYR A 95 2.56 7.68 10.20
C TYR A 95 2.72 6.21 10.61
N GLN A 96 3.29 5.38 9.74
CA GLN A 96 3.55 3.96 10.03
C GLN A 96 4.51 3.78 11.19
N GLU A 97 5.61 4.55 11.24
CA GLU A 97 6.60 4.50 12.32
C GLU A 97 5.96 4.87 13.67
N GLN A 98 5.10 5.89 13.70
CA GLN A 98 4.36 6.23 14.91
C GLN A 98 3.53 5.04 15.39
N LYS A 99 2.80 4.37 14.48
CA LYS A 99 1.95 3.22 14.81
C LYS A 99 2.74 1.98 15.21
N ILE A 100 3.91 1.74 14.59
CA ILE A 100 4.84 0.70 15.02
C ILE A 100 5.35 0.97 16.43
N ASN A 101 5.75 2.20 16.75
CA ASN A 101 6.23 2.56 18.08
C ASN A 101 5.16 2.39 19.17
N GLU A 102 3.90 2.68 18.85
CA GLU A 102 2.77 2.37 19.74
C GLU A 102 2.62 0.86 19.94
N LEU A 103 2.69 0.07 18.86
CA LEU A 103 2.57 -1.38 18.88
C LEU A 103 3.70 -2.06 19.67
N VAL A 104 4.95 -1.59 19.48
CA VAL A 104 6.13 -2.04 20.21
C VAL A 104 5.91 -1.92 21.74
N LYS A 105 5.40 -0.76 22.19
CA LYS A 105 5.12 -0.53 23.61
C LYS A 105 4.00 -1.44 24.13
N GLU A 106 2.91 -1.57 23.40
CA GLU A 106 1.75 -2.38 23.80
C GLU A 106 2.08 -3.86 23.90
N LYS A 107 2.81 -4.38 22.92
CA LYS A 107 3.18 -5.81 22.85
C LYS A 107 4.49 -6.12 23.57
N LYS A 108 5.12 -5.12 24.16
CA LYS A 108 6.43 -5.26 24.85
C LYS A 108 7.48 -5.91 23.94
N LEU A 109 7.52 -5.46 22.68
CA LEU A 109 8.53 -5.88 21.73
C LEU A 109 9.80 -5.06 21.94
N ASP A 110 10.96 -5.66 21.65
CA ASP A 110 12.24 -4.95 21.64
C ASP A 110 12.48 -4.26 20.31
N VAL A 111 12.00 -4.89 19.21
CA VAL A 111 12.14 -4.40 17.85
C VAL A 111 11.05 -4.98 16.94
N VAL A 112 10.71 -4.23 15.90
CA VAL A 112 9.93 -4.72 14.75
C VAL A 112 10.78 -4.58 13.49
N ILE A 113 10.87 -5.64 12.71
CA ILE A 113 11.64 -5.70 11.47
C ILE A 113 10.73 -6.02 10.28
N GLU A 114 11.22 -5.76 9.07
CA GLU A 114 10.50 -6.13 7.85
C GLU A 114 10.47 -7.66 7.68
N LYS A 115 9.32 -8.21 7.31
CA LYS A 115 9.11 -9.65 7.12
C LYS A 115 10.12 -10.28 6.16
N GLY A 116 10.49 -9.57 5.08
CA GLY A 116 11.46 -10.03 4.10
C GLY A 116 12.88 -10.22 4.66
N ALA A 117 13.19 -9.62 5.82
CA ALA A 117 14.49 -9.79 6.50
C ALA A 117 14.49 -10.93 7.52
N VAL A 118 13.36 -11.59 7.76
CA VAL A 118 13.21 -12.66 8.75
C VAL A 118 13.50 -14.00 8.09
N VAL A 119 14.54 -14.68 8.56
CA VAL A 119 14.87 -16.05 8.14
C VAL A 119 14.12 -17.09 8.99
N GLY A 120 13.84 -16.78 10.26
CA GLY A 120 13.08 -17.63 11.16
C GLY A 120 12.91 -17.04 12.54
N GLY A 121 11.85 -17.46 13.24
CA GLY A 121 11.48 -16.93 14.57
C GLY A 121 10.79 -15.57 14.52
N GLY A 122 10.52 -15.00 15.71
CA GLY A 122 9.78 -13.75 15.85
C GLY A 122 8.25 -13.93 15.82
N ALA A 123 7.53 -12.84 16.09
CA ALA A 123 6.06 -12.79 16.05
C ALA A 123 5.58 -11.97 14.85
N ASP A 124 4.69 -12.52 14.04
CA ASP A 124 4.02 -11.73 12.99
C ASP A 124 3.02 -10.77 13.63
N VAL A 125 3.28 -9.47 13.52
CA VAL A 125 2.42 -8.41 14.06
C VAL A 125 1.79 -7.56 12.95
N THR A 126 1.77 -8.09 11.72
CA THR A 126 1.21 -7.42 10.54
C THR A 126 -0.27 -7.05 10.73
N GLU A 127 -1.10 -8.02 11.14
CA GLU A 127 -2.54 -7.76 11.35
C GLU A 127 -2.83 -6.82 12.52
N ASP A 128 -2.00 -6.88 13.57
CA ASP A 128 -2.11 -5.95 14.68
C ASP A 128 -1.82 -4.51 14.21
N LEU A 129 -0.79 -4.34 13.37
CA LEU A 129 -0.45 -3.03 12.81
C LEU A 129 -1.54 -2.54 11.85
N ILE A 130 -2.07 -3.39 10.98
CA ILE A 130 -3.20 -3.06 10.09
C ILE A 130 -4.40 -2.57 10.93
N THR A 131 -4.73 -3.28 11.99
CA THR A 131 -5.84 -2.90 12.88
C THR A 131 -5.58 -1.54 13.54
N LYS A 132 -4.35 -1.31 14.01
CA LYS A 132 -3.94 -0.05 14.66
C LYS A 132 -3.91 1.15 13.69
N MET A 133 -3.60 0.92 12.43
CA MET A 133 -3.56 1.95 11.39
C MET A 133 -4.92 2.23 10.75
N GLY A 134 -5.96 1.45 11.08
CA GLY A 134 -7.27 1.49 10.43
C GLY A 134 -7.32 0.59 9.21
N LYS A 135 -8.01 -0.54 9.35
CA LYS A 135 -8.18 -1.51 8.25
C LYS A 135 -9.08 -0.92 7.17
N ALA A 136 -8.59 -0.88 5.93
CA ALA A 136 -9.39 -0.50 4.78
C ALA A 136 -10.52 -1.50 4.53
N SER A 137 -11.65 -1.02 4.01
CA SER A 137 -12.74 -1.89 3.59
C SER A 137 -12.36 -2.68 2.33
N GLU A 138 -12.96 -3.85 2.14
CA GLU A 138 -12.76 -4.66 0.93
C GLU A 138 -13.10 -3.88 -0.36
N ALA A 139 -14.11 -3.00 -0.30
CA ALA A 139 -14.47 -2.14 -1.42
C ALA A 139 -13.37 -1.15 -1.78
N GLN A 140 -12.72 -0.53 -0.79
CA GLN A 140 -11.61 0.39 -1.01
C GLN A 140 -10.38 -0.31 -1.58
N ILE A 141 -10.05 -1.50 -1.06
CA ILE A 141 -8.94 -2.32 -1.55
C ILE A 141 -9.19 -2.70 -3.01
N LYS A 142 -10.38 -3.21 -3.32
CA LYS A 142 -10.76 -3.63 -4.67
C LYS A 142 -10.71 -2.48 -5.67
N GLU A 143 -11.20 -1.31 -5.29
CA GLU A 143 -11.16 -0.10 -6.14
C GLU A 143 -9.73 0.26 -6.56
N VAL A 144 -8.77 0.20 -5.63
CA VAL A 144 -7.37 0.51 -5.92
C VAL A 144 -6.72 -0.60 -6.76
N GLU A 145 -7.03 -1.86 -6.48
CA GLU A 145 -6.53 -2.99 -7.29
C GLU A 145 -7.06 -2.95 -8.73
N GLU A 146 -8.33 -2.61 -8.93
CA GLU A 146 -8.92 -2.45 -10.26
C GLU A 146 -8.29 -1.27 -11.02
N ALA A 147 -8.06 -0.15 -10.32
CA ALA A 147 -7.39 1.01 -10.90
C ALA A 147 -5.94 0.67 -11.34
N ALA A 148 -5.19 -0.03 -10.49
CA ALA A 148 -3.82 -0.46 -10.81
C ALA A 148 -3.77 -1.39 -12.02
N LYS A 149 -4.67 -2.37 -12.10
CA LYS A 149 -4.77 -3.28 -13.26
C LYS A 149 -5.15 -2.54 -14.56
N ALA A 150 -6.02 -1.55 -14.47
CA ALA A 150 -6.39 -0.74 -15.64
C ALA A 150 -5.20 0.09 -16.15
N GLU A 151 -4.40 0.65 -15.23
CA GLU A 151 -3.17 1.38 -15.60
C GLU A 151 -2.12 0.48 -16.24
N GLU A 152 -1.84 -0.70 -15.67
CA GLU A 152 -0.91 -1.68 -16.26
C GLU A 152 -1.31 -2.08 -17.69
N GLN A 153 -2.61 -2.28 -17.93
CA GLN A 153 -3.11 -2.61 -19.26
C GLN A 153 -2.94 -1.46 -20.26
N GLN A 154 -3.14 -0.21 -19.81
CA GLN A 154 -2.94 0.95 -20.67
C GLN A 154 -1.45 1.16 -21.01
N GLU A 155 -0.56 1.02 -20.02
CA GLU A 155 0.88 1.13 -20.24
C GLU A 155 1.40 0.02 -21.18
N ALA A 156 0.91 -1.21 -21.05
CA ALA A 156 1.26 -2.31 -21.92
C ALA A 156 0.81 -2.06 -23.38
N GLN A 157 -0.39 -1.49 -23.59
CA GLN A 157 -0.90 -1.14 -24.90
C GLN A 157 -0.10 0.00 -25.55
N GLN A 158 0.26 1.04 -24.79
CA GLN A 158 1.07 2.15 -25.28
C GLN A 158 2.47 1.70 -25.67
N ASN A 159 3.11 0.85 -24.86
CA ASN A 159 4.42 0.31 -25.17
C ASN A 159 4.40 -0.59 -26.41
N ALA A 160 3.36 -1.39 -26.61
CA ALA A 160 3.19 -2.21 -27.82
C ALA A 160 3.00 -1.35 -29.09
N GLN A 161 2.25 -0.25 -29.00
CA GLN A 161 2.07 0.68 -30.12
C GLN A 161 3.36 1.42 -30.47
N GLN A 162 4.13 1.86 -29.47
CA GLN A 162 5.43 2.51 -29.72
C GLN A 162 6.45 1.55 -30.33
N ALA A 163 6.50 0.30 -29.87
CA ALA A 163 7.35 -0.74 -30.45
C ALA A 163 6.97 -1.04 -31.91
N GLY A 164 5.67 -1.08 -32.21
CA GLY A 164 5.16 -1.27 -33.57
C GLY A 164 5.52 -0.12 -34.53
N GLN A 165 5.45 1.12 -34.04
CA GLN A 165 5.84 2.30 -34.85
C GLN A 165 7.35 2.36 -35.09
N ALA A 166 8.17 2.02 -34.08
CA ALA A 166 9.62 1.97 -34.23
C ALA A 166 10.06 0.89 -35.25
N ALA A 167 9.40 -0.28 -35.23
CA ALA A 167 9.66 -1.37 -36.17
C ALA A 167 9.24 -0.98 -37.61
N ALA A 168 8.12 -0.27 -37.79
CA ALA A 168 7.66 0.21 -39.10
C ALA A 168 8.58 1.29 -39.67
N ALA A 169 9.14 2.18 -38.82
CA ALA A 169 10.09 3.19 -39.25
C ALA A 169 11.44 2.58 -39.72
N ALA A 170 11.92 1.54 -39.03
CA ALA A 170 13.15 0.86 -39.35
C ALA A 170 13.08 0.05 -40.69
N THR A 171 11.89 -0.42 -41.06
CA THR A 171 11.67 -1.14 -42.33
C THR A 171 11.59 -0.22 -43.53
N THR A 172 11.24 1.04 -43.38
CA THR A 172 11.20 2.02 -44.46
C THR A 172 12.59 2.61 -44.81
N GLU A 173 13.52 2.62 -43.86
CA GLU A 173 14.88 3.14 -44.04
C GLU A 173 15.84 2.14 -44.72
N SER A 174 15.51 0.83 -44.73
CA SER A 174 16.30 -0.21 -45.37
C SER A 174 15.90 -0.52 -46.83
N ALA A 175 14.94 0.22 -47.37
CA ALA A 175 14.42 0.02 -48.75
C ALA A 175 14.79 1.16 -49.75
N GLN A 176 15.79 2.01 -49.42
CA GLN A 176 16.35 3.01 -50.37
C GLN A 176 17.77 2.67 -50.79
#